data_763225e67a76249ff6ad47b647f33018
#
_entry.id   763225e67a76249ff6ad47b647f33018
#
_cell.length_a   1.000
_cell.length_b   1.000
_cell.length_c   1.000
_cell.angle_alpha   90.00
_cell.angle_beta   90.00
_cell.angle_gamma   90.00
#
_symmetry.space_group_name_H-M   'P 1'
#
loop_
_entity.id
_entity.type
_entity.pdbx_description
1 polymer ?
#
loop_
_entity_poly.entity_id
_entity_poly.type
_entity_poly.pdbx_seq_one_letter_code
_entity_poly.pdbx_strand_id
1 'polypeptide(L)'
;EEGKEMLGTIGIGHTRWATHGPPNDVNSHPHESEDGNMAIIHNGIIENYGALREELTKRGHVFKSDTDTEVLIHLISNVQKNENNSLFDAVRIALNEVIGAYAIVVLDKNNPDQLIAAKKGSPLVVGLGHDKEFFIASDATPIIEYTKNVIYLDDEEIAILDRNDGFTLMNIKNQQKTPYVQELEMQLEVLEKGGYEHFMLKEIYEQPRSVRDSMRGRLRVDDGQVELGGIRDYIAKFVNAKRIIIVACGTSWHAGLVAEYLFEDLARVPVEVEYASEFRYRNPVIYEDDVIIAISQSGETADTLAAIELAKSKGATIIGVCNVIGSSIARMTHAGSYTHAGPEIGVASTKAFTSQVTVLTLMALHVAQQKGTIPESRFQRLLIELDSIPDKIAKILESNELVKEISRIYQNVPNALYLGRGYNFPVALEGALKLKEISYIHAEGYPAAEMKHGPIALIDEEMPVFIVAPRAGSYEKIVSNIQEVKARKGKIIAIITEGERQIKEMADHTIEIPDVDECLMPLVTCIPLQLLSYHIAVMRGCNVDQPRNLAKSVTVE
;
A
#
# COMPACT_ATOMS: atom_id res chain seq x y z
N GLU A 1 -20.22 -22.54 7.83
CA GLU A 1 -20.84 -23.48 8.78
C GLU A 1 -20.53 -23.01 10.21
N GLU A 2 -21.20 -21.99 10.66
CA GLU A 2 -21.09 -21.50 12.04
C GLU A 2 -21.46 -22.62 13.02
N GLY A 3 -20.51 -22.95 13.90
CA GLY A 3 -20.75 -23.79 15.07
C GLY A 3 -20.40 -25.28 14.97
N LYS A 4 -19.76 -25.77 13.91
CA LYS A 4 -19.17 -27.11 13.92
C LYS A 4 -17.71 -27.05 14.38
N GLU A 5 -17.39 -27.80 15.43
CA GLU A 5 -16.00 -28.01 15.85
C GLU A 5 -15.22 -28.69 14.71
N MET A 6 -14.20 -28.02 14.17
CA MET A 6 -13.30 -28.61 13.17
C MET A 6 -12.28 -29.47 13.92
N LEU A 7 -12.37 -30.80 13.74
CA LEU A 7 -11.45 -31.76 14.36
C LEU A 7 -10.13 -31.94 13.60
N GLY A 8 -9.97 -31.29 12.45
CA GLY A 8 -8.75 -31.36 11.64
C GLY A 8 -7.60 -30.56 12.25
N THR A 9 -6.36 -31.07 12.07
CA THR A 9 -5.12 -30.38 12.50
C THR A 9 -4.41 -29.64 11.39
N ILE A 10 -4.87 -29.77 10.15
CA ILE A 10 -4.40 -29.07 8.95
C ILE A 10 -5.60 -28.47 8.25
N GLY A 11 -5.49 -27.24 7.81
CA GLY A 11 -6.55 -26.55 7.08
C GLY A 11 -6.01 -25.47 6.15
N ILE A 12 -6.74 -25.19 5.08
CA ILE A 12 -6.47 -24.07 4.16
C ILE A 12 -7.73 -23.21 4.05
N GLY A 13 -7.56 -21.91 3.90
CA GLY A 13 -8.67 -20.94 3.78
C GLY A 13 -8.27 -19.76 2.94
N HIS A 14 -9.26 -19.10 2.32
CA HIS A 14 -9.03 -18.00 1.41
C HIS A 14 -10.21 -17.03 1.39
N THR A 15 -9.94 -15.73 1.41
CA THR A 15 -10.98 -14.68 1.37
C THR A 15 -11.37 -14.28 -0.06
N ARG A 16 -10.64 -14.72 -1.04
CA ARG A 16 -10.77 -14.48 -2.48
C ARG A 16 -10.88 -13.01 -2.90
N TRP A 17 -9.95 -12.57 -3.75
CA TRP A 17 -10.12 -11.44 -4.65
C TRP A 17 -10.50 -12.00 -6.03
N ALA A 18 -11.69 -11.65 -6.57
CA ALA A 18 -12.17 -12.22 -7.82
C ALA A 18 -11.42 -11.66 -9.03
N THR A 19 -10.57 -12.47 -9.66
CA THR A 19 -9.89 -12.18 -10.93
C THR A 19 -10.59 -12.85 -12.11
N HIS A 20 -11.05 -14.09 -11.94
CA HIS A 20 -11.75 -14.90 -12.95
C HIS A 20 -13.10 -15.38 -12.44
N GLY A 21 -14.16 -15.16 -13.21
CA GLY A 21 -15.54 -15.53 -12.87
C GLY A 21 -16.18 -14.65 -11.77
N PRO A 22 -17.52 -14.61 -11.69
CA PRO A 22 -18.24 -13.83 -10.70
C PRO A 22 -17.98 -14.31 -9.27
N PRO A 23 -18.09 -13.42 -8.24
CA PRO A 23 -17.96 -13.82 -6.85
C PRO A 23 -19.18 -14.62 -6.38
N ASN A 24 -19.08 -15.93 -6.47
CA ASN A 24 -20.10 -16.90 -6.03
C ASN A 24 -19.41 -18.12 -5.41
N ASP A 25 -20.19 -19.02 -4.79
CA ASP A 25 -19.66 -20.18 -4.08
C ASP A 25 -18.89 -21.14 -5.00
N VAL A 26 -19.31 -21.29 -6.27
CA VAL A 26 -18.68 -22.19 -7.24
C VAL A 26 -17.26 -21.74 -7.61
N ASN A 27 -17.06 -20.43 -7.65
CA ASN A 27 -15.78 -19.82 -7.97
C ASN A 27 -14.94 -19.50 -6.71
N SER A 28 -15.42 -19.86 -5.51
CA SER A 28 -14.71 -19.63 -4.25
C SER A 28 -13.56 -20.62 -4.04
N HIS A 29 -12.50 -20.17 -3.37
CA HIS A 29 -11.42 -21.04 -2.90
C HIS A 29 -11.79 -21.67 -1.54
N PRO A 30 -11.27 -22.88 -1.23
CA PRO A 30 -10.40 -23.71 -2.05
C PRO A 30 -11.12 -24.39 -3.21
N HIS A 31 -10.39 -24.63 -4.32
CA HIS A 31 -10.85 -25.50 -5.39
C HIS A 31 -10.38 -26.93 -5.16
N GLU A 32 -11.21 -27.89 -5.53
CA GLU A 32 -10.92 -29.33 -5.38
C GLU A 32 -10.56 -29.95 -6.74
N SER A 33 -9.72 -30.99 -6.69
CA SER A 33 -9.52 -31.87 -7.84
C SER A 33 -10.84 -32.60 -8.20
N GLU A 34 -10.95 -33.10 -9.43
CA GLU A 34 -12.18 -33.75 -9.92
C GLU A 34 -12.63 -34.91 -9.03
N ASP A 35 -11.70 -35.68 -8.48
CA ASP A 35 -11.96 -36.78 -7.55
C ASP A 35 -12.14 -36.36 -6.09
N GLY A 36 -11.98 -35.05 -5.79
CA GLY A 36 -12.11 -34.48 -4.45
C GLY A 36 -11.01 -34.92 -3.48
N ASN A 37 -9.87 -35.43 -3.97
CA ASN A 37 -8.75 -35.84 -3.12
C ASN A 37 -7.79 -34.73 -2.78
N MET A 38 -7.66 -33.70 -3.65
CA MET A 38 -6.80 -32.55 -3.46
C MET A 38 -7.62 -31.27 -3.33
N ALA A 39 -7.09 -30.29 -2.60
CA ALA A 39 -7.62 -28.94 -2.53
C ALA A 39 -6.48 -27.93 -2.67
N ILE A 40 -6.77 -26.79 -3.31
CA ILE A 40 -5.82 -25.70 -3.55
C ILE A 40 -6.43 -24.34 -3.21
N ILE A 41 -5.61 -23.48 -2.63
CA ILE A 41 -5.84 -22.03 -2.60
C ILE A 41 -4.76 -21.35 -3.45
N HIS A 42 -5.11 -20.21 -4.07
CA HIS A 42 -4.25 -19.53 -5.03
C HIS A 42 -4.45 -18.01 -4.99
N ASN A 43 -3.36 -17.28 -4.96
CA ASN A 43 -3.25 -15.86 -5.26
C ASN A 43 -2.39 -15.71 -6.52
N GLY A 44 -2.86 -14.94 -7.49
CA GLY A 44 -2.18 -14.72 -8.76
C GLY A 44 -3.09 -14.96 -9.96
N ILE A 45 -2.49 -15.02 -11.14
CA ILE A 45 -3.18 -15.29 -12.40
C ILE A 45 -2.34 -16.26 -13.23
N ILE A 46 -2.97 -17.34 -13.68
CA ILE A 46 -2.39 -18.29 -14.63
C ILE A 46 -2.72 -17.84 -16.05
N GLU A 47 -1.82 -17.13 -16.69
CA GLU A 47 -2.02 -16.52 -18.00
C GLU A 47 -2.40 -17.52 -19.11
N ASN A 48 -1.80 -18.70 -19.07
CA ASN A 48 -2.04 -19.75 -20.06
C ASN A 48 -3.17 -20.73 -19.67
N TYR A 49 -3.99 -20.39 -18.66
CA TYR A 49 -5.05 -21.29 -18.15
C TYR A 49 -6.02 -21.77 -19.24
N GLY A 50 -6.32 -20.93 -20.23
CA GLY A 50 -7.22 -21.29 -21.33
C GLY A 50 -6.71 -22.47 -22.15
N ALA A 51 -5.41 -22.47 -22.51
CA ALA A 51 -4.78 -23.56 -23.25
C ALA A 51 -4.68 -24.84 -22.40
N LEU A 52 -4.34 -24.70 -21.11
CA LEU A 52 -4.28 -25.82 -20.17
C LEU A 52 -5.67 -26.44 -19.96
N ARG A 53 -6.72 -25.62 -19.84
CA ARG A 53 -8.11 -26.06 -19.70
C ARG A 53 -8.57 -26.85 -20.94
N GLU A 54 -8.26 -26.36 -22.14
CA GLU A 54 -8.58 -27.05 -23.38
C GLU A 54 -7.91 -28.44 -23.46
N GLU A 55 -6.64 -28.53 -23.11
CA GLU A 55 -5.91 -29.79 -23.11
C GLU A 55 -6.42 -30.77 -22.05
N LEU A 56 -6.72 -30.32 -20.85
CA LEU A 56 -7.29 -31.15 -19.79
C LEU A 56 -8.69 -31.62 -20.13
N THR A 57 -9.49 -30.77 -20.79
CA THR A 57 -10.83 -31.15 -21.28
C THR A 57 -10.74 -32.30 -22.34
N LYS A 58 -9.75 -32.23 -23.25
CA LYS A 58 -9.48 -33.32 -24.19
C LYS A 58 -9.09 -34.62 -23.49
N ARG A 59 -8.50 -34.55 -22.32
CA ARG A 59 -8.14 -35.71 -21.47
C ARG A 59 -9.30 -36.18 -20.59
N GLY A 60 -10.47 -35.54 -20.67
CA GLY A 60 -11.68 -35.95 -20.01
C GLY A 60 -11.99 -35.25 -18.70
N HIS A 61 -11.19 -34.22 -18.30
CA HIS A 61 -11.49 -33.46 -17.11
C HIS A 61 -12.72 -32.56 -17.28
N VAL A 62 -13.54 -32.50 -16.23
CA VAL A 62 -14.75 -31.68 -16.17
C VAL A 62 -14.54 -30.52 -15.20
N PHE A 63 -14.76 -29.31 -15.68
CA PHE A 63 -14.60 -28.08 -14.91
C PHE A 63 -15.95 -27.57 -14.39
N LYS A 64 -16.01 -27.19 -13.12
CA LYS A 64 -17.20 -26.65 -12.45
C LYS A 64 -17.21 -25.14 -12.37
N SER A 65 -16.01 -24.54 -12.28
CA SER A 65 -15.81 -23.09 -12.10
C SER A 65 -15.24 -22.42 -13.35
N ASP A 66 -15.25 -21.09 -13.32
CA ASP A 66 -14.63 -20.28 -14.38
C ASP A 66 -13.19 -19.89 -14.02
N THR A 67 -12.64 -20.40 -12.90
CA THR A 67 -11.36 -19.96 -12.36
C THR A 67 -10.16 -20.67 -13.02
N ASP A 68 -9.06 -19.97 -13.11
CA ASP A 68 -7.75 -20.50 -13.47
C ASP A 68 -7.21 -21.45 -12.40
N THR A 69 -7.59 -21.26 -11.15
CA THR A 69 -7.19 -22.09 -10.01
C THR A 69 -7.69 -23.52 -10.11
N GLU A 70 -8.93 -23.73 -10.59
CA GLU A 70 -9.45 -25.08 -10.85
C GLU A 70 -8.64 -25.79 -11.95
N VAL A 71 -8.20 -25.04 -12.95
CA VAL A 71 -7.33 -25.59 -14.00
C VAL A 71 -6.01 -26.08 -13.41
N LEU A 72 -5.43 -25.32 -12.51
CA LEU A 72 -4.15 -25.69 -11.87
C LEU A 72 -4.28 -26.95 -11.01
N ILE A 73 -5.33 -27.08 -10.18
CA ILE A 73 -5.49 -28.29 -9.35
C ILE A 73 -5.77 -29.54 -10.19
N HIS A 74 -6.52 -29.40 -11.29
CA HIS A 74 -6.72 -30.52 -12.22
C HIS A 74 -5.41 -30.91 -12.93
N LEU A 75 -4.56 -29.95 -13.30
CA LEU A 75 -3.24 -30.23 -13.86
C LEU A 75 -2.36 -31.00 -12.85
N ILE A 76 -2.28 -30.54 -11.60
CA ILE A 76 -1.52 -31.20 -10.52
C ILE A 76 -2.04 -32.64 -10.31
N SER A 77 -3.35 -32.81 -10.20
CA SER A 77 -3.97 -34.14 -10.03
C SER A 77 -3.70 -35.06 -11.23
N ASN A 78 -3.73 -34.53 -12.45
CA ASN A 78 -3.42 -35.31 -13.66
C ASN A 78 -1.95 -35.78 -13.68
N VAL A 79 -1.01 -34.89 -13.29
CA VAL A 79 0.41 -35.24 -13.22
C VAL A 79 0.65 -36.30 -12.13
N GLN A 80 0.01 -36.16 -10.96
CA GLN A 80 0.17 -37.13 -9.88
C GLN A 80 -0.29 -38.53 -10.29
N LYS A 81 -1.48 -38.63 -10.89
CA LYS A 81 -2.09 -39.94 -11.26
C LYS A 81 -1.35 -40.66 -12.39
N ASN A 82 -0.96 -39.91 -13.43
CA ASN A 82 -0.40 -40.54 -14.63
C ASN A 82 1.01 -41.12 -14.41
N GLU A 83 1.79 -40.53 -13.50
CA GLU A 83 3.20 -40.91 -13.27
C GLU A 83 3.44 -41.48 -11.87
N ASN A 84 2.38 -41.63 -11.06
CA ASN A 84 2.46 -42.04 -9.66
C ASN A 84 3.47 -41.20 -8.86
N ASN A 85 3.48 -39.89 -9.11
CA ASN A 85 4.38 -38.92 -8.50
C ASN A 85 4.02 -38.64 -7.03
N SER A 86 5.00 -38.25 -6.25
CA SER A 86 4.76 -37.61 -4.94
C SER A 86 3.98 -36.31 -5.13
N LEU A 87 3.27 -35.82 -4.09
CA LEU A 87 2.58 -34.53 -4.15
C LEU A 87 3.54 -33.39 -4.54
N PHE A 88 4.74 -33.38 -3.95
CA PHE A 88 5.78 -32.41 -4.28
C PHE A 88 6.16 -32.44 -5.77
N ASP A 89 6.43 -33.64 -6.33
CA ASP A 89 6.81 -33.75 -7.74
C ASP A 89 5.65 -33.38 -8.66
N ALA A 90 4.43 -33.74 -8.31
CA ALA A 90 3.25 -33.37 -9.08
C ALA A 90 3.06 -31.85 -9.15
N VAL A 91 3.20 -31.15 -8.02
CA VAL A 91 3.16 -29.69 -7.96
C VAL A 91 4.29 -29.08 -8.76
N ARG A 92 5.52 -29.53 -8.53
CA ARG A 92 6.71 -29.03 -9.23
C ARG A 92 6.63 -29.19 -10.75
N ILE A 93 6.20 -30.34 -11.24
CA ILE A 93 6.06 -30.61 -12.67
C ILE A 93 4.94 -29.76 -13.26
N ALA A 94 3.80 -29.67 -12.60
CA ALA A 94 2.67 -28.84 -13.05
C ALA A 94 3.09 -27.35 -13.15
N LEU A 95 3.83 -26.84 -12.18
CA LEU A 95 4.28 -25.44 -12.16
C LEU A 95 5.31 -25.09 -13.26
N ASN A 96 6.01 -26.06 -13.83
CA ASN A 96 6.85 -25.82 -15.01
C ASN A 96 6.05 -25.56 -16.29
N GLU A 97 4.78 -25.99 -16.35
CA GLU A 97 3.88 -25.74 -17.47
C GLU A 97 3.09 -24.44 -17.33
N VAL A 98 3.16 -23.78 -16.16
CA VAL A 98 2.40 -22.59 -15.83
C VAL A 98 3.14 -21.32 -16.25
N ILE A 99 2.44 -20.45 -16.96
CA ILE A 99 2.87 -19.09 -17.28
C ILE A 99 2.01 -18.13 -16.46
N GLY A 100 2.64 -17.23 -15.69
CA GLY A 100 1.95 -16.25 -14.85
C GLY A 100 2.48 -16.19 -13.42
N ALA A 101 1.76 -15.48 -12.56
CA ALA A 101 2.06 -15.32 -11.15
C ALA A 101 1.22 -16.29 -10.30
N TYR A 102 1.83 -16.86 -9.28
CA TYR A 102 1.12 -17.74 -8.33
C TYR A 102 1.73 -17.68 -6.92
N ALA A 103 0.86 -17.76 -5.93
CA ALA A 103 1.17 -18.20 -4.57
C ALA A 103 0.10 -19.23 -4.20
N ILE A 104 0.49 -20.48 -4.07
CA ILE A 104 -0.42 -21.62 -3.88
C ILE A 104 -0.13 -22.37 -2.60
N VAL A 105 -1.18 -22.97 -2.04
CA VAL A 105 -1.07 -24.02 -1.02
C VAL A 105 -1.95 -25.19 -1.43
N VAL A 106 -1.36 -26.38 -1.44
CA VAL A 106 -2.02 -27.62 -1.88
C VAL A 106 -2.07 -28.61 -0.71
N LEU A 107 -3.23 -29.22 -0.53
CA LEU A 107 -3.54 -30.27 0.45
C LEU A 107 -4.00 -31.52 -0.31
N ASP A 108 -3.52 -32.71 0.10
CA ASP A 108 -3.93 -34.01 -0.44
C ASP A 108 -4.44 -34.94 0.67
N LYS A 109 -5.66 -35.44 0.54
CA LYS A 109 -6.26 -36.42 1.49
C LYS A 109 -5.47 -37.72 1.61
N ASN A 110 -4.74 -38.08 0.55
CA ASN A 110 -3.89 -39.28 0.56
C ASN A 110 -2.56 -39.06 1.30
N ASN A 111 -2.19 -37.81 1.54
CA ASN A 111 -1.04 -37.42 2.34
C ASN A 111 -1.45 -36.33 3.36
N PRO A 112 -2.28 -36.67 4.36
CA PRO A 112 -2.91 -35.68 5.24
C PRO A 112 -1.98 -34.99 6.21
N ASP A 113 -0.73 -35.42 6.33
CA ASP A 113 0.27 -34.82 7.21
C ASP A 113 1.14 -33.78 6.51
N GLN A 114 0.89 -33.50 5.21
CA GLN A 114 1.73 -32.64 4.40
C GLN A 114 0.95 -31.51 3.72
N LEU A 115 1.54 -30.31 3.69
CA LEU A 115 1.16 -29.21 2.83
C LEU A 115 2.31 -28.88 1.88
N ILE A 116 1.97 -28.57 0.63
CA ILE A 116 2.92 -28.00 -0.34
C ILE A 116 2.53 -26.57 -0.62
N ALA A 117 3.48 -25.64 -0.43
CA ALA A 117 3.31 -24.24 -0.75
C ALA A 117 4.35 -23.81 -1.79
N ALA A 118 3.95 -23.05 -2.79
CA ALA A 118 4.86 -22.58 -3.83
C ALA A 118 4.49 -21.15 -4.28
N LYS A 119 5.50 -20.43 -4.78
CA LYS A 119 5.33 -19.04 -5.15
C LYS A 119 6.11 -18.66 -6.39
N LYS A 120 5.52 -17.76 -7.19
CA LYS A 120 6.17 -16.98 -8.25
C LYS A 120 5.35 -15.70 -8.49
N GLY A 121 5.99 -14.54 -8.34
CA GLY A 121 5.35 -13.23 -8.56
C GLY A 121 4.40 -12.77 -7.45
N SER A 122 3.62 -13.66 -6.81
CA SER A 122 2.74 -13.34 -5.68
C SER A 122 3.40 -13.67 -4.35
N PRO A 123 3.20 -12.89 -3.26
CA PRO A 123 3.87 -13.10 -1.98
C PRO A 123 3.36 -14.34 -1.22
N LEU A 124 4.28 -15.01 -0.53
CA LEU A 124 3.97 -16.12 0.38
C LEU A 124 4.99 -16.20 1.51
N VAL A 125 4.50 -16.32 2.74
CA VAL A 125 5.29 -16.35 3.97
C VAL A 125 4.95 -17.62 4.75
N VAL A 126 5.98 -18.28 5.26
CA VAL A 126 5.84 -19.45 6.15
C VAL A 126 6.29 -19.07 7.55
N GLY A 127 5.41 -19.21 8.55
CA GLY A 127 5.73 -19.07 9.96
C GLY A 127 6.14 -20.42 10.56
N LEU A 128 7.22 -20.42 11.34
CA LEU A 128 7.70 -21.56 12.08
C LEU A 128 7.27 -21.44 13.54
N GLY A 129 6.22 -22.18 13.91
CA GLY A 129 5.72 -22.24 15.28
C GLY A 129 6.48 -23.21 16.18
N HIS A 130 5.93 -23.47 17.35
CA HIS A 130 6.48 -24.47 18.29
C HIS A 130 6.05 -25.89 17.87
N ASP A 131 6.83 -26.89 18.27
CA ASP A 131 6.50 -28.32 18.11
C ASP A 131 6.09 -28.76 16.68
N LYS A 132 6.76 -28.21 15.67
CA LYS A 132 6.48 -28.45 14.23
C LYS A 132 5.11 -27.92 13.78
N GLU A 133 4.63 -26.88 14.41
CA GLU A 133 3.47 -26.12 13.94
C GLU A 133 3.92 -25.15 12.85
N PHE A 134 3.15 -25.05 11.77
CA PHE A 134 3.46 -24.20 10.63
C PHE A 134 2.27 -23.33 10.27
N PHE A 135 2.56 -22.11 9.85
CA PHE A 135 1.58 -21.13 9.37
C PHE A 135 1.98 -20.68 7.97
N ILE A 136 1.01 -20.52 7.09
CA ILE A 136 1.24 -20.01 5.74
C ILE A 136 0.28 -18.84 5.52
N ALA A 137 0.78 -17.71 5.04
CA ALA A 137 -0.03 -16.56 4.68
C ALA A 137 0.61 -15.76 3.54
N SER A 138 -0.18 -14.93 2.89
CA SER A 138 0.33 -13.97 1.89
C SER A 138 1.06 -12.77 2.52
N ASP A 139 0.85 -12.53 3.82
CA ASP A 139 1.49 -11.48 4.61
C ASP A 139 1.85 -12.01 6.00
N ALA A 140 2.88 -11.45 6.64
CA ALA A 140 3.33 -11.92 7.95
C ALA A 140 2.43 -11.48 9.12
N THR A 141 1.57 -10.48 8.93
CA THR A 141 0.73 -9.91 9.99
C THR A 141 -0.15 -10.94 10.71
N PRO A 142 -0.89 -11.83 10.03
CA PRO A 142 -1.70 -12.84 10.71
C PRO A 142 -0.88 -13.96 11.37
N ILE A 143 0.41 -14.09 11.05
CA ILE A 143 1.29 -15.13 11.60
C ILE A 143 1.88 -14.72 12.96
N ILE A 144 2.05 -13.41 13.20
CA ILE A 144 2.80 -12.90 14.36
C ILE A 144 2.18 -13.25 15.71
N GLU A 145 0.87 -13.50 15.74
CA GLU A 145 0.15 -13.97 16.94
C GLU A 145 0.66 -15.33 17.41
N TYR A 146 1.13 -16.15 16.48
CA TYR A 146 1.54 -17.54 16.72
C TYR A 146 3.05 -17.71 16.73
N THR A 147 3.77 -17.00 15.88
CA THR A 147 5.24 -17.07 15.82
C THR A 147 5.85 -15.79 15.23
N LYS A 148 7.05 -15.45 15.70
CA LYS A 148 7.87 -14.38 15.14
C LYS A 148 8.87 -14.87 14.09
N ASN A 149 9.10 -16.19 14.01
CA ASN A 149 10.06 -16.76 13.07
C ASN A 149 9.36 -17.03 11.74
N VAL A 150 9.76 -16.32 10.70
CA VAL A 150 9.16 -16.45 9.37
C VAL A 150 10.20 -16.67 8.29
N ILE A 151 9.77 -17.32 7.21
CA ILE A 151 10.52 -17.50 5.98
C ILE A 151 9.69 -16.89 4.85
N TYR A 152 10.21 -15.84 4.20
CA TYR A 152 9.65 -15.34 2.96
C TYR A 152 10.17 -16.17 1.81
N LEU A 153 9.27 -16.81 1.07
CA LEU A 153 9.66 -17.59 -0.11
C LEU A 153 10.11 -16.65 -1.23
N ASP A 154 11.13 -17.06 -1.95
CA ASP A 154 11.54 -16.43 -3.22
C ASP A 154 10.81 -17.08 -4.40
N ASP A 155 10.87 -16.43 -5.57
CA ASP A 155 10.21 -16.95 -6.77
C ASP A 155 10.76 -18.33 -7.16
N GLU A 156 9.83 -19.18 -7.60
CA GLU A 156 10.10 -20.57 -7.97
C GLU A 156 10.58 -21.45 -6.80
N GLU A 157 10.38 -21.02 -5.56
CA GLU A 157 10.58 -21.85 -4.37
C GLU A 157 9.31 -22.62 -4.01
N ILE A 158 9.51 -23.82 -3.49
CA ILE A 158 8.48 -24.76 -3.04
C ILE A 158 8.80 -25.16 -1.61
N ALA A 159 7.95 -24.84 -0.69
CA ALA A 159 8.01 -25.26 0.71
C ALA A 159 7.20 -26.54 0.91
N ILE A 160 7.83 -27.52 1.53
CA ILE A 160 7.20 -28.75 1.99
C ILE A 160 7.09 -28.65 3.50
N LEU A 161 5.86 -28.65 4.00
CA LEU A 161 5.55 -28.60 5.42
C LEU A 161 4.97 -29.96 5.80
N ASP A 162 5.75 -30.73 6.52
CA ASP A 162 5.41 -32.10 6.90
C ASP A 162 5.38 -32.23 8.42
N ARG A 163 4.28 -32.75 8.96
CA ARG A 163 4.10 -32.92 10.39
C ARG A 163 5.16 -33.81 11.04
N ASN A 164 5.65 -34.80 10.33
CA ASN A 164 6.63 -35.77 10.81
C ASN A 164 8.06 -35.32 10.52
N ASP A 165 8.33 -34.91 9.28
CA ASP A 165 9.67 -34.58 8.79
C ASP A 165 10.06 -33.10 9.00
N GLY A 166 9.04 -32.21 9.22
CA GLY A 166 9.26 -30.79 9.44
C GLY A 166 9.24 -29.96 8.15
N PHE A 167 10.00 -28.88 8.12
CA PHE A 167 10.07 -27.93 7.02
C PHE A 167 11.23 -28.27 6.07
N THR A 168 10.93 -28.32 4.76
CA THR A 168 11.95 -28.46 3.70
C THR A 168 11.68 -27.41 2.61
N LEU A 169 12.74 -26.73 2.16
CA LEU A 169 12.68 -25.75 1.07
C LEU A 169 13.36 -26.32 -0.18
N MET A 170 12.62 -26.35 -1.27
CA MET A 170 13.08 -26.79 -2.59
C MET A 170 12.87 -25.68 -3.61
N ASN A 171 13.40 -25.82 -4.81
CA ASN A 171 13.01 -24.98 -5.93
C ASN A 171 12.39 -25.82 -7.06
N ILE A 172 11.83 -25.14 -8.06
CA ILE A 172 11.19 -25.77 -9.22
C ILE A 172 12.15 -26.69 -10.01
N LYS A 173 13.47 -26.48 -9.89
CA LYS A 173 14.53 -27.31 -10.50
C LYS A 173 14.90 -28.52 -9.64
N ASN A 174 14.13 -28.82 -8.60
CA ASN A 174 14.37 -29.93 -7.66
C ASN A 174 15.70 -29.83 -6.89
N GLN A 175 16.08 -28.61 -6.50
CA GLN A 175 17.28 -28.38 -5.70
C GLN A 175 16.85 -27.91 -4.30
N GLN A 176 17.44 -28.54 -3.28
CA GLN A 176 17.23 -28.15 -1.90
C GLN A 176 17.89 -26.79 -1.62
N LYS A 177 17.17 -25.93 -0.91
CA LYS A 177 17.62 -24.60 -0.48
C LYS A 177 17.76 -24.54 1.03
N THR A 178 18.65 -23.68 1.51
CA THR A 178 18.74 -23.36 2.93
C THR A 178 17.78 -22.21 3.22
N PRO A 179 16.77 -22.40 4.08
CA PRO A 179 15.82 -21.34 4.38
C PRO A 179 16.50 -20.21 5.17
N TYR A 180 16.17 -18.98 4.82
CA TYR A 180 16.53 -17.81 5.62
C TYR A 180 15.39 -17.47 6.58
N VAL A 181 15.58 -17.78 7.86
CA VAL A 181 14.60 -17.48 8.91
C VAL A 181 14.80 -16.05 9.39
N GLN A 182 13.77 -15.24 9.30
CA GLN A 182 13.73 -13.86 9.78
C GLN A 182 12.88 -13.78 11.03
N GLU A 183 13.38 -13.08 12.06
CA GLU A 183 12.59 -12.76 13.25
C GLU A 183 11.82 -11.45 13.05
N LEU A 184 10.50 -11.49 13.24
CA LEU A 184 9.64 -10.32 13.15
C LEU A 184 9.77 -9.45 14.41
N GLU A 185 10.08 -8.18 14.24
CA GLU A 185 10.22 -7.22 15.36
C GLU A 185 8.88 -6.70 15.89
N MET A 186 7.74 -7.13 15.35
CA MET A 186 6.41 -6.69 15.77
C MET A 186 6.00 -7.26 17.13
N GLN A 187 5.22 -6.47 17.92
CA GLN A 187 4.64 -6.87 19.20
C GLN A 187 3.11 -6.99 19.07
N LEU A 188 2.53 -7.99 19.71
CA LEU A 188 1.07 -8.27 19.70
C LEU A 188 0.21 -7.10 20.19
N GLU A 189 0.69 -6.36 21.21
CA GLU A 189 -0.02 -5.21 21.78
C GLU A 189 -0.28 -4.10 20.75
N VAL A 190 0.49 -4.07 19.67
CA VAL A 190 0.32 -3.09 18.59
C VAL A 190 -0.84 -3.47 17.66
N LEU A 191 -1.23 -4.74 17.63
CA LEU A 191 -2.35 -5.24 16.82
C LEU A 191 -3.73 -5.04 17.47
N GLU A 192 -3.77 -4.59 18.73
CA GLU A 192 -5.02 -4.29 19.43
C GLU A 192 -5.53 -2.87 19.09
N LYS A 193 -6.85 -2.68 19.18
CA LYS A 193 -7.45 -1.35 18.93
C LYS A 193 -7.11 -0.31 20.01
N GLY A 194 -6.56 -0.71 21.15
CA GLY A 194 -6.07 0.20 22.19
C GLY A 194 -7.14 1.17 22.74
N GLY A 195 -8.40 0.74 22.81
CA GLY A 195 -9.53 1.55 23.28
C GLY A 195 -10.23 2.37 22.19
N TYR A 196 -9.74 2.37 20.97
CA TYR A 196 -10.42 3.00 19.83
C TYR A 196 -11.54 2.10 19.28
N GLU A 197 -12.56 2.70 18.70
CA GLU A 197 -13.67 1.97 18.09
C GLU A 197 -13.21 1.17 16.84
N HIS A 198 -12.33 1.78 16.04
CA HIS A 198 -11.81 1.23 14.79
C HIS A 198 -10.28 1.33 14.71
N PHE A 199 -9.64 0.43 13.96
CA PHE A 199 -8.21 0.50 13.66
C PHE A 199 -7.86 1.80 12.92
N MET A 200 -8.65 2.20 11.94
CA MET A 200 -8.42 3.43 11.20
C MET A 200 -8.34 4.65 12.12
N LEU A 201 -9.24 4.77 13.11
CA LEU A 201 -9.19 5.88 14.06
C LEU A 201 -7.92 5.83 14.92
N LYS A 202 -7.57 4.64 15.44
CA LYS A 202 -6.30 4.43 16.16
C LYS A 202 -5.12 4.89 15.32
N GLU A 203 -5.04 4.48 14.06
CA GLU A 203 -3.95 4.78 13.14
C GLU A 203 -3.88 6.29 12.80
N ILE A 204 -5.01 6.98 12.71
CA ILE A 204 -5.04 8.45 12.60
C ILE A 204 -4.42 9.09 13.84
N TYR A 205 -4.75 8.61 15.05
CA TYR A 205 -4.20 9.14 16.30
C TYR A 205 -2.76 8.70 16.59
N GLU A 206 -2.26 7.66 15.93
CA GLU A 206 -0.87 7.23 16.01
C GLU A 206 0.10 8.10 15.18
N GLN A 207 -0.39 8.96 14.30
CA GLN A 207 0.45 9.73 13.37
C GLN A 207 1.50 10.62 14.05
N PRO A 208 1.27 11.28 15.19
CA PRO A 208 2.34 11.97 15.91
C PRO A 208 3.51 11.05 16.25
N ARG A 209 3.21 9.81 16.65
CA ARG A 209 4.22 8.79 16.98
C ARG A 209 4.88 8.25 15.71
N SER A 210 4.11 7.83 14.70
CA SER A 210 4.66 7.22 13.49
C SER A 210 5.55 8.19 12.70
N VAL A 211 5.20 9.47 12.64
CA VAL A 211 6.05 10.51 12.04
C VAL A 211 7.35 10.69 12.84
N ARG A 212 7.28 10.71 14.18
CA ARG A 212 8.48 10.77 15.05
C ARG A 212 9.36 9.54 14.85
N ASP A 213 8.78 8.35 14.79
CA ASP A 213 9.49 7.09 14.57
C ASP A 213 10.15 7.03 13.19
N SER A 214 9.52 7.60 12.15
CA SER A 214 10.08 7.73 10.80
C SER A 214 11.35 8.62 10.77
N MET A 215 11.43 9.58 11.68
CA MET A 215 12.58 10.52 11.79
C MET A 215 13.66 10.02 12.74
N ARG A 216 13.36 9.07 13.63
CA ARG A 216 14.25 8.62 14.69
C ARG A 216 15.62 8.18 14.17
N GLY A 217 16.69 8.80 14.67
CA GLY A 217 18.09 8.54 14.28
C GLY A 217 18.47 9.05 12.88
N ARG A 218 17.53 9.64 12.16
CA ARG A 218 17.71 10.17 10.80
C ARG A 218 17.74 11.68 10.76
N LEU A 219 16.83 12.32 11.49
CA LEU A 219 16.78 13.76 11.67
C LEU A 219 17.64 14.13 12.88
N ARG A 220 18.73 14.84 12.66
CA ARG A 220 19.70 15.28 13.68
C ARG A 220 19.71 16.80 13.73
N VAL A 221 18.75 17.37 14.44
CA VAL A 221 18.56 18.83 14.50
C VAL A 221 19.77 19.50 15.13
N ASP A 222 20.28 18.97 16.25
CA ASP A 222 21.43 19.54 16.97
C ASP A 222 22.72 19.50 16.13
N ASP A 223 22.89 18.49 15.30
CA ASP A 223 24.04 18.34 14.40
C ASP A 223 23.83 19.06 13.06
N GLY A 224 22.61 19.56 12.79
CA GLY A 224 22.25 20.19 11.52
C GLY A 224 22.34 19.24 10.33
N GLN A 225 21.92 17.99 10.48
CA GLN A 225 22.12 16.95 9.48
C GLN A 225 20.90 16.04 9.34
N VAL A 226 20.76 15.48 8.13
CA VAL A 226 19.91 14.31 7.85
C VAL A 226 20.79 13.13 7.52
N GLU A 227 20.58 12.01 8.19
CA GLU A 227 21.33 10.77 7.93
C GLU A 227 20.38 9.61 7.57
N LEU A 228 20.55 9.06 6.37
CA LEU A 228 19.77 7.93 5.86
C LEU A 228 20.71 6.74 5.58
N GLY A 229 21.01 5.96 6.63
CA GLY A 229 21.95 4.84 6.58
C GLY A 229 21.62 3.83 5.48
N GLY A 230 20.33 3.56 5.25
CA GLY A 230 19.87 2.58 4.25
C GLY A 230 20.13 2.96 2.79
N ILE A 231 20.43 4.24 2.49
CA ILE A 231 20.75 4.71 1.13
C ILE A 231 22.14 5.34 1.04
N ARG A 232 22.95 5.27 2.09
CA ARG A 232 24.26 5.93 2.18
C ARG A 232 25.16 5.65 0.99
N ASP A 233 25.25 4.38 0.58
CA ASP A 233 26.13 3.96 -0.52
C ASP A 233 25.60 4.39 -1.90
N TYR A 234 24.35 4.81 -1.96
CA TYR A 234 23.68 5.24 -3.18
C TYR A 234 23.42 6.75 -3.27
N ILE A 235 23.80 7.54 -2.26
CA ILE A 235 23.57 8.98 -2.24
C ILE A 235 24.20 9.69 -3.44
N ALA A 236 25.36 9.23 -3.89
CA ALA A 236 26.02 9.75 -5.07
C ALA A 236 25.19 9.54 -6.36
N LYS A 237 24.38 8.48 -6.44
CA LYS A 237 23.45 8.27 -7.54
C LYS A 237 22.36 9.34 -7.56
N PHE A 238 21.77 9.69 -6.40
CA PHE A 238 20.78 10.76 -6.29
C PHE A 238 21.37 12.12 -6.64
N VAL A 239 22.57 12.44 -6.12
CA VAL A 239 23.24 13.73 -6.35
C VAL A 239 23.52 13.96 -7.83
N ASN A 240 23.90 12.89 -8.54
CA ASN A 240 24.23 12.93 -9.98
C ASN A 240 23.06 12.53 -10.88
N ALA A 241 21.91 12.19 -10.32
CA ALA A 241 20.74 11.80 -11.11
C ALA A 241 20.31 12.95 -12.03
N LYS A 242 20.09 12.63 -13.28
CA LYS A 242 19.47 13.55 -14.25
C LYS A 242 17.96 13.56 -14.07
N ARG A 243 17.40 12.45 -13.57
CA ARG A 243 15.99 12.28 -13.33
C ARG A 243 15.77 11.24 -12.23
N ILE A 244 14.74 11.47 -11.43
CA ILE A 244 14.17 10.47 -10.51
C ILE A 244 12.82 10.06 -11.10
N ILE A 245 12.51 8.76 -11.11
CA ILE A 245 11.17 8.26 -11.43
C ILE A 245 10.61 7.59 -10.17
N ILE A 246 9.42 7.98 -9.75
CA ILE A 246 8.73 7.40 -8.60
C ILE A 246 7.62 6.50 -9.13
N VAL A 247 7.61 5.23 -8.71
CA VAL A 247 6.59 4.24 -9.09
C VAL A 247 5.83 3.77 -7.86
N ALA A 248 4.51 3.87 -7.89
CA ALA A 248 3.66 3.50 -6.77
C ALA A 248 2.19 3.32 -7.20
N CYS A 249 1.34 2.86 -6.26
CA CYS A 249 -0.10 2.73 -6.42
C CYS A 249 -0.85 3.47 -5.29
N GLY A 250 -2.05 3.99 -5.59
CA GLY A 250 -2.98 4.55 -4.61
C GLY A 250 -2.37 5.65 -3.73
N THR A 251 -2.53 5.53 -2.42
CA THR A 251 -1.99 6.47 -1.41
C THR A 251 -0.48 6.67 -1.54
N SER A 252 0.28 5.61 -1.86
CA SER A 252 1.73 5.71 -2.06
C SER A 252 2.08 6.51 -3.32
N TRP A 253 1.25 6.48 -4.37
CA TRP A 253 1.39 7.33 -5.54
C TRP A 253 1.15 8.81 -5.19
N HIS A 254 0.16 9.12 -4.33
CA HIS A 254 -0.04 10.49 -3.82
C HIS A 254 1.16 10.97 -2.99
N ALA A 255 1.77 10.10 -2.18
CA ALA A 255 3.02 10.43 -1.48
C ALA A 255 4.16 10.70 -2.47
N GLY A 256 4.20 9.96 -3.58
CA GLY A 256 5.12 10.20 -4.70
C GLY A 256 4.95 11.59 -5.33
N LEU A 257 3.70 12.03 -5.55
CA LEU A 257 3.42 13.38 -6.07
C LEU A 257 3.88 14.48 -5.09
N VAL A 258 3.78 14.26 -3.77
CA VAL A 258 4.38 15.20 -2.80
C VAL A 258 5.90 15.21 -2.95
N ALA A 259 6.51 14.03 -3.12
CA ALA A 259 7.96 13.92 -3.28
C ALA A 259 8.48 14.59 -4.57
N GLU A 260 7.71 14.59 -5.65
CA GLU A 260 8.02 15.35 -6.88
C GLU A 260 8.29 16.82 -6.55
N TYR A 261 7.33 17.48 -5.88
CA TYR A 261 7.52 18.86 -5.43
C TYR A 261 8.74 19.02 -4.51
N LEU A 262 8.94 18.10 -3.56
CA LEU A 262 10.06 18.16 -2.61
C LEU A 262 11.43 18.06 -3.30
N PHE A 263 11.62 17.09 -4.17
CA PHE A 263 12.90 16.93 -4.87
C PHE A 263 13.16 18.05 -5.88
N GLU A 264 12.13 18.52 -6.58
CA GLU A 264 12.26 19.61 -7.52
C GLU A 264 12.55 20.95 -6.85
N ASP A 265 11.83 21.27 -5.75
CA ASP A 265 12.06 22.52 -5.01
C ASP A 265 13.36 22.50 -4.21
N LEU A 266 13.62 21.45 -3.45
CA LEU A 266 14.74 21.42 -2.52
C LEU A 266 16.04 20.91 -3.17
N ALA A 267 15.99 19.78 -3.87
CA ALA A 267 17.15 19.11 -4.44
C ALA A 267 17.45 19.48 -5.89
N ARG A 268 16.55 20.19 -6.57
CA ARG A 268 16.68 20.62 -7.98
C ARG A 268 16.98 19.43 -8.91
N VAL A 269 16.25 18.33 -8.72
CA VAL A 269 16.31 17.14 -9.57
C VAL A 269 14.93 16.95 -10.20
N PRO A 270 14.84 16.81 -11.54
CA PRO A 270 13.56 16.51 -12.20
C PRO A 270 12.98 15.17 -11.73
N VAL A 271 11.68 15.13 -11.50
CA VAL A 271 10.97 13.94 -11.03
C VAL A 271 9.79 13.62 -11.95
N GLU A 272 9.57 12.34 -12.21
CA GLU A 272 8.37 11.82 -12.86
C GLU A 272 7.69 10.86 -11.89
N VAL A 273 6.37 10.98 -11.73
CA VAL A 273 5.61 10.10 -10.82
C VAL A 273 4.62 9.29 -11.62
N GLU A 274 4.76 7.96 -11.56
CA GLU A 274 4.06 7.03 -12.42
C GLU A 274 3.19 6.07 -11.60
N TYR A 275 2.00 5.76 -12.10
CA TYR A 275 1.28 4.58 -11.63
C TYR A 275 2.07 3.33 -12.01
N ALA A 276 2.39 2.49 -11.04
CA ALA A 276 3.17 1.28 -11.28
C ALA A 276 2.51 0.34 -12.29
N SER A 277 1.17 0.23 -12.28
CA SER A 277 0.38 -0.52 -13.24
C SER A 277 0.57 -0.05 -14.68
N GLU A 278 0.57 1.27 -14.92
CA GLU A 278 0.76 1.85 -16.25
C GLU A 278 2.23 1.81 -16.68
N PHE A 279 3.16 2.06 -15.75
CA PHE A 279 4.59 2.07 -16.03
C PHE A 279 5.09 0.75 -16.62
N ARG A 280 4.62 -0.38 -16.10
CA ARG A 280 5.06 -1.71 -16.56
C ARG A 280 4.65 -2.04 -17.99
N TYR A 281 3.56 -1.48 -18.52
CA TYR A 281 3.01 -1.83 -19.83
C TYR A 281 3.27 -0.80 -20.94
N ARG A 282 3.50 0.47 -20.61
CA ARG A 282 3.66 1.52 -21.62
C ARG A 282 5.03 1.55 -22.32
N ASN A 283 5.96 0.60 -22.01
CA ASN A 283 7.34 0.60 -22.51
C ASN A 283 8.08 1.92 -22.22
N PRO A 284 8.27 2.29 -20.95
CA PRO A 284 8.86 3.57 -20.56
C PRO A 284 10.32 3.68 -21.01
N VAL A 285 10.76 4.91 -21.27
CA VAL A 285 12.17 5.20 -21.51
C VAL A 285 12.88 5.26 -20.17
N ILE A 286 13.81 4.33 -19.95
CA ILE A 286 14.59 4.20 -18.71
C ILE A 286 16.08 4.18 -19.09
N TYR A 287 16.88 4.97 -18.39
CA TYR A 287 18.32 5.04 -18.56
C TYR A 287 19.04 4.42 -17.35
N GLU A 288 20.28 3.97 -17.55
CA GLU A 288 21.11 3.38 -16.48
C GLU A 288 21.47 4.41 -15.36
N ASP A 289 21.41 5.70 -15.66
CA ASP A 289 21.65 6.80 -14.71
C ASP A 289 20.35 7.32 -14.04
N ASP A 290 19.17 6.75 -14.38
CA ASP A 290 17.94 7.04 -13.67
C ASP A 290 17.96 6.42 -12.26
N VAL A 291 17.36 7.13 -11.30
CA VAL A 291 17.06 6.62 -9.97
C VAL A 291 15.55 6.37 -9.90
N ILE A 292 15.18 5.14 -9.60
CA ILE A 292 13.77 4.76 -9.42
C ILE A 292 13.49 4.67 -7.91
N ILE A 293 12.46 5.36 -7.42
CA ILE A 293 11.95 5.21 -6.06
C ILE A 293 10.65 4.41 -6.12
N ALA A 294 10.64 3.24 -5.52
CA ALA A 294 9.46 2.39 -5.40
C ALA A 294 8.86 2.55 -3.99
N ILE A 295 7.59 2.99 -3.91
CA ILE A 295 6.91 3.25 -2.65
C ILE A 295 5.78 2.25 -2.46
N SER A 296 5.76 1.58 -1.29
CA SER A 296 4.68 0.67 -0.92
C SER A 296 4.56 0.56 0.60
N GLN A 297 3.36 0.57 1.14
CA GLN A 297 3.15 0.32 2.57
C GLN A 297 3.48 -1.15 2.92
N SER A 298 2.87 -2.11 2.22
CA SER A 298 3.09 -3.54 2.47
C SER A 298 4.43 -4.05 1.93
N GLY A 299 4.95 -3.40 0.88
CA GLY A 299 6.10 -3.91 0.12
C GLY A 299 5.79 -5.16 -0.70
N GLU A 300 4.49 -5.49 -0.92
CA GLU A 300 4.01 -6.68 -1.62
C GLU A 300 3.06 -6.34 -2.79
N THR A 301 2.99 -5.07 -3.21
CA THR A 301 2.11 -4.63 -4.30
C THR A 301 2.60 -5.18 -5.63
N ALA A 302 1.80 -6.01 -6.29
CA ALA A 302 2.17 -6.73 -7.52
C ALA A 302 2.65 -5.81 -8.64
N ASP A 303 1.91 -4.76 -8.95
CA ASP A 303 2.29 -3.80 -9.99
C ASP A 303 3.62 -3.09 -9.69
N THR A 304 3.85 -2.74 -8.41
CA THR A 304 5.10 -2.08 -8.01
C THR A 304 6.29 -3.04 -8.13
N LEU A 305 6.11 -4.32 -7.79
CA LEU A 305 7.13 -5.36 -7.99
C LEU A 305 7.48 -5.51 -9.48
N ALA A 306 6.49 -5.60 -10.34
CA ALA A 306 6.71 -5.72 -11.78
C ALA A 306 7.36 -4.46 -12.39
N ALA A 307 7.00 -3.26 -11.91
CA ALA A 307 7.67 -2.02 -12.31
C ALA A 307 9.16 -2.00 -11.91
N ILE A 308 9.48 -2.52 -10.70
CA ILE A 308 10.87 -2.68 -10.24
C ILE A 308 11.64 -3.63 -11.15
N GLU A 309 11.09 -4.80 -11.48
CA GLU A 309 11.73 -5.78 -12.37
C GLU A 309 12.05 -5.19 -13.73
N LEU A 310 11.06 -4.48 -14.33
CA LEU A 310 11.26 -3.79 -15.60
C LEU A 310 12.39 -2.76 -15.51
N ALA A 311 12.38 -1.89 -14.51
CA ALA A 311 13.40 -0.85 -14.35
C ALA A 311 14.79 -1.46 -14.10
N LYS A 312 14.86 -2.52 -13.30
CA LYS A 312 16.09 -3.25 -13.00
C LYS A 312 16.68 -3.93 -14.25
N SER A 313 15.83 -4.49 -15.12
CA SER A 313 16.25 -5.08 -16.40
C SER A 313 16.86 -4.06 -17.36
N LYS A 314 16.55 -2.76 -17.19
CA LYS A 314 17.11 -1.63 -17.95
C LYS A 314 18.35 -1.00 -17.31
N GLY A 315 18.81 -1.52 -16.16
CA GLY A 315 20.03 -1.06 -15.49
C GLY A 315 19.86 0.12 -14.54
N ALA A 316 18.63 0.61 -14.30
CA ALA A 316 18.38 1.71 -13.38
C ALA A 316 18.69 1.35 -11.91
N THR A 317 19.01 2.36 -11.10
CA THR A 317 19.19 2.19 -9.65
C THR A 317 17.84 2.25 -8.95
N ILE A 318 17.47 1.20 -8.22
CA ILE A 318 16.17 1.08 -7.55
C ILE A 318 16.32 1.31 -6.04
N ILE A 319 15.52 2.20 -5.48
CA ILE A 319 15.47 2.54 -4.04
C ILE A 319 14.06 2.25 -3.53
N GLY A 320 13.95 1.48 -2.46
CA GLY A 320 12.66 1.13 -1.84
C GLY A 320 12.28 2.06 -0.69
N VAL A 321 11.01 2.45 -0.61
CA VAL A 321 10.41 3.08 0.57
C VAL A 321 9.24 2.22 1.01
N CYS A 322 9.46 1.39 2.04
CA CYS A 322 8.51 0.39 2.52
C CYS A 322 8.27 0.53 4.02
N ASN A 323 7.12 0.03 4.50
CA ASN A 323 6.89 -0.05 5.94
C ASN A 323 7.25 -1.44 6.50
N VAL A 324 6.98 -2.50 5.75
CA VAL A 324 7.21 -3.88 6.20
C VAL A 324 8.66 -4.28 5.93
N ILE A 325 9.37 -4.61 7.02
CA ILE A 325 10.76 -5.06 6.97
C ILE A 325 10.82 -6.44 6.31
N GLY A 326 11.77 -6.61 5.38
CA GLY A 326 11.98 -7.89 4.68
C GLY A 326 10.93 -8.22 3.60
N SER A 327 10.02 -7.29 3.29
CA SER A 327 9.06 -7.46 2.19
C SER A 327 9.73 -7.66 0.83
N SER A 328 8.96 -8.14 -0.15
CA SER A 328 9.47 -8.45 -1.50
C SER A 328 10.11 -7.23 -2.16
N ILE A 329 9.47 -6.05 -2.10
CA ILE A 329 10.04 -4.81 -2.64
C ILE A 329 11.36 -4.46 -1.93
N ALA A 330 11.41 -4.58 -0.60
CA ALA A 330 12.63 -4.29 0.15
C ALA A 330 13.81 -5.21 -0.24
N ARG A 331 13.54 -6.49 -0.53
CA ARG A 331 14.56 -7.44 -0.99
C ARG A 331 14.98 -7.24 -2.45
N MET A 332 14.05 -6.79 -3.30
CA MET A 332 14.31 -6.61 -4.73
C MET A 332 15.04 -5.30 -5.07
N THR A 333 14.99 -4.30 -4.20
CA THR A 333 15.62 -3.01 -4.40
C THR A 333 17.12 -3.04 -4.05
N HIS A 334 17.90 -2.12 -4.61
CA HIS A 334 19.33 -2.05 -4.34
C HIS A 334 19.62 -1.49 -2.95
N ALA A 335 18.77 -0.60 -2.48
CA ALA A 335 18.83 0.06 -1.18
C ALA A 335 17.45 0.62 -0.83
N GLY A 336 17.27 1.14 0.38
CA GLY A 336 15.98 1.71 0.75
C GLY A 336 15.92 2.32 2.14
N SER A 337 14.73 2.78 2.48
CA SER A 337 14.42 3.33 3.78
C SER A 337 13.07 2.82 4.25
N TYR A 338 13.02 2.21 5.44
CA TYR A 338 11.75 1.82 6.06
C TYR A 338 11.07 3.03 6.70
N THR A 339 9.73 3.07 6.64
CA THR A 339 8.96 4.18 7.23
C THR A 339 8.83 4.08 8.74
N HIS A 340 8.98 2.88 9.31
CA HIS A 340 8.80 2.61 10.74
C HIS A 340 7.45 3.11 11.32
N ALA A 341 6.40 3.11 10.49
CA ALA A 341 5.06 3.53 10.91
C ALA A 341 4.38 2.54 11.87
N GLY A 342 4.99 1.37 12.06
CA GLY A 342 4.34 0.24 12.72
C GLY A 342 3.27 -0.41 11.83
N PRO A 343 2.60 -1.47 12.29
CA PRO A 343 1.53 -2.13 11.56
C PRO A 343 0.37 -1.17 11.28
N GLU A 344 -0.17 -1.24 10.07
CA GLU A 344 -1.38 -0.53 9.65
C GLU A 344 -2.40 -1.58 9.18
N ILE A 345 -3.48 -1.73 9.96
CA ILE A 345 -4.49 -2.79 9.80
C ILE A 345 -5.67 -2.31 8.96
N GLY A 346 -6.10 -1.06 9.16
CA GLY A 346 -7.16 -0.46 8.36
C GLY A 346 -6.82 -0.52 6.88
N VAL A 347 -7.76 -0.97 6.04
CA VAL A 347 -7.53 -1.14 4.60
C VAL A 347 -7.17 0.20 3.95
N ALA A 348 -7.91 1.26 4.26
CA ALA A 348 -7.61 2.62 3.80
C ALA A 348 -6.42 3.19 4.58
N SER A 349 -5.31 3.44 3.92
CA SER A 349 -4.07 3.92 4.53
C SER A 349 -4.21 5.33 5.10
N THR A 350 -3.64 5.56 6.28
CA THR A 350 -3.61 6.86 6.98
C THR A 350 -2.20 7.22 7.42
N LYS A 351 -1.67 6.59 8.46
CA LYS A 351 -0.31 6.84 8.97
C LYS A 351 0.79 6.43 8.00
N ALA A 352 0.53 5.48 7.10
CA ALA A 352 1.46 5.11 6.05
C ALA A 352 1.73 6.30 5.12
N PHE A 353 0.71 7.09 4.76
CA PHE A 353 0.88 8.29 3.94
C PHE A 353 1.83 9.30 4.59
N THR A 354 1.54 9.72 5.82
CA THR A 354 2.37 10.72 6.53
C THR A 354 3.78 10.21 6.79
N SER A 355 3.94 8.93 7.09
CA SER A 355 5.27 8.32 7.27
C SER A 355 6.06 8.22 5.97
N GLN A 356 5.41 7.89 4.84
CA GLN A 356 6.04 7.90 3.51
C GLN A 356 6.48 9.33 3.13
N VAL A 357 5.59 10.32 3.27
CA VAL A 357 5.93 11.73 3.02
C VAL A 357 7.08 12.19 3.91
N THR A 358 7.12 11.80 5.18
CA THR A 358 8.23 12.12 6.11
C THR A 358 9.56 11.57 5.61
N VAL A 359 9.60 10.29 5.23
CA VAL A 359 10.83 9.65 4.72
C VAL A 359 11.27 10.30 3.40
N LEU A 360 10.34 10.59 2.49
CA LEU A 360 10.63 11.25 1.22
C LEU A 360 11.12 12.70 1.43
N THR A 361 10.59 13.41 2.43
CA THR A 361 11.09 14.73 2.86
C THR A 361 12.53 14.65 3.35
N LEU A 362 12.84 13.67 4.22
CA LEU A 362 14.21 13.43 4.68
C LEU A 362 15.15 13.10 3.52
N MET A 363 14.70 12.29 2.54
CA MET A 363 15.49 11.97 1.35
C MET A 363 15.76 13.22 0.50
N ALA A 364 14.75 14.04 0.24
CA ALA A 364 14.91 15.28 -0.52
C ALA A 364 15.83 16.28 0.18
N LEU A 365 15.69 16.46 1.51
CA LEU A 365 16.56 17.29 2.32
C LEU A 365 18.01 16.78 2.32
N HIS A 366 18.21 15.46 2.45
CA HIS A 366 19.55 14.86 2.40
C HIS A 366 20.22 15.09 1.06
N VAL A 367 19.51 14.88 -0.07
CA VAL A 367 20.04 15.16 -1.41
C VAL A 367 20.31 16.65 -1.60
N ALA A 368 19.40 17.52 -1.15
CA ALA A 368 19.56 18.98 -1.22
C ALA A 368 20.81 19.46 -0.45
N GLN A 369 21.05 18.91 0.73
CA GLN A 369 22.23 19.19 1.54
C GLN A 369 23.52 18.79 0.80
N GLN A 370 23.56 17.56 0.26
CA GLN A 370 24.73 17.06 -0.47
C GLN A 370 25.01 17.85 -1.76
N LYS A 371 23.97 18.34 -2.43
CA LYS A 371 24.08 19.16 -3.65
C LYS A 371 24.33 20.64 -3.35
N GLY A 372 24.07 21.10 -2.13
CA GLY A 372 24.12 22.53 -1.78
C GLY A 372 23.09 23.37 -2.52
N THR A 373 21.90 22.84 -2.81
CA THR A 373 20.87 23.49 -3.63
C THR A 373 20.00 24.47 -2.84
N ILE A 374 20.01 24.40 -1.51
CA ILE A 374 19.28 25.33 -0.63
C ILE A 374 20.26 25.99 0.34
N PRO A 375 20.01 27.26 0.76
CA PRO A 375 20.83 27.91 1.76
C PRO A 375 20.83 27.17 3.10
N GLU A 376 21.98 27.14 3.77
CA GLU A 376 22.12 26.46 5.08
C GLU A 376 21.08 26.95 6.10
N SER A 377 20.76 28.24 6.10
CA SER A 377 19.77 28.81 7.02
C SER A 377 18.34 28.32 6.74
N ARG A 378 17.98 28.04 5.47
CA ARG A 378 16.69 27.41 5.12
C ARG A 378 16.70 25.95 5.54
N PHE A 379 17.80 25.25 5.28
CA PHE A 379 17.96 23.84 5.65
C PHE A 379 17.77 23.65 7.15
N GLN A 380 18.48 24.41 7.98
CA GLN A 380 18.38 24.33 9.45
C GLN A 380 16.96 24.63 9.96
N ARG A 381 16.28 25.64 9.41
CA ARG A 381 14.88 25.92 9.77
C ARG A 381 13.98 24.74 9.45
N LEU A 382 14.14 24.11 8.27
CA LEU A 382 13.33 22.96 7.88
C LEU A 382 13.55 21.76 8.80
N LEU A 383 14.78 21.51 9.29
CA LEU A 383 15.04 20.45 10.25
C LEU A 383 14.28 20.69 11.57
N ILE A 384 14.38 21.89 12.13
CA ILE A 384 13.69 22.29 13.37
C ILE A 384 12.17 22.16 13.18
N GLU A 385 11.67 22.62 12.06
CA GLU A 385 10.25 22.62 11.79
C GLU A 385 9.73 21.21 11.56
N LEU A 386 10.45 20.36 10.83
CA LEU A 386 10.11 18.95 10.63
C LEU A 386 10.06 18.20 11.97
N ASP A 387 10.99 18.46 12.89
CA ASP A 387 10.99 17.88 14.24
C ASP A 387 9.74 18.27 15.06
N SER A 388 9.16 19.44 14.79
CA SER A 388 7.94 19.93 15.45
C SER A 388 6.64 19.36 14.88
N ILE A 389 6.68 18.71 13.71
CA ILE A 389 5.47 18.21 13.02
C ILE A 389 4.64 17.23 13.88
N PRO A 390 5.22 16.27 14.62
CA PRO A 390 4.45 15.41 15.49
C PRO A 390 3.56 16.14 16.48
N ASP A 391 4.07 17.21 17.11
CA ASP A 391 3.31 17.99 18.10
C ASP A 391 2.23 18.84 17.41
N LYS A 392 2.50 19.33 16.21
CA LYS A 392 1.49 20.03 15.38
C LYS A 392 0.36 19.09 14.95
N ILE A 393 0.66 17.84 14.57
CA ILE A 393 -0.35 16.82 14.28
C ILE A 393 -1.17 16.53 15.54
N ALA A 394 -0.55 16.34 16.71
CA ALA A 394 -1.26 16.13 17.96
C ALA A 394 -2.26 17.27 18.26
N LYS A 395 -1.87 18.51 18.04
CA LYS A 395 -2.74 19.68 18.18
C LYS A 395 -3.92 19.66 17.21
N ILE A 396 -3.71 19.25 15.95
CA ILE A 396 -4.80 19.14 14.95
C ILE A 396 -5.82 18.08 15.39
N LEU A 397 -5.38 16.98 15.97
CA LEU A 397 -6.26 15.91 16.45
C LEU A 397 -7.21 16.36 17.59
N GLU A 398 -6.90 17.45 18.30
CA GLU A 398 -7.79 18.08 19.27
C GLU A 398 -9.06 18.66 18.62
N SER A 399 -9.03 18.95 17.30
CA SER A 399 -10.19 19.43 16.54
C SER A 399 -11.20 18.33 16.16
N ASN A 400 -11.00 17.10 16.62
CA ASN A 400 -11.81 15.93 16.25
C ASN A 400 -13.32 16.17 16.36
N GLU A 401 -13.80 16.77 17.45
CA GLU A 401 -15.26 17.02 17.62
C GLU A 401 -15.80 18.05 16.62
N LEU A 402 -15.04 19.10 16.31
CA LEU A 402 -15.40 20.06 15.26
C LEU A 402 -15.50 19.35 13.90
N VAL A 403 -14.52 18.52 13.55
CA VAL A 403 -14.52 17.76 12.30
C VAL A 403 -15.71 16.81 12.24
N LYS A 404 -16.06 16.17 13.35
CA LYS A 404 -17.23 15.29 13.48
C LYS A 404 -18.54 16.03 13.27
N GLU A 405 -18.68 17.27 13.79
CA GLU A 405 -19.87 18.09 13.56
C GLU A 405 -20.01 18.51 12.09
N ILE A 406 -18.92 18.91 11.45
CA ILE A 406 -18.90 19.20 10.01
C ILE A 406 -19.28 17.95 9.22
N SER A 407 -18.71 16.80 9.56
CA SER A 407 -18.99 15.52 8.91
C SER A 407 -20.48 15.15 8.93
N ARG A 408 -21.17 15.45 10.05
CA ARG A 408 -22.61 15.20 10.19
C ARG A 408 -23.45 15.96 9.15
N ILE A 409 -23.01 17.15 8.75
CA ILE A 409 -23.71 17.97 7.74
C ILE A 409 -23.61 17.32 6.36
N TYR A 410 -22.43 16.76 6.04
CA TYR A 410 -22.12 16.27 4.69
C TYR A 410 -22.16 14.75 4.53
N GLN A 411 -22.59 13.99 5.55
CA GLN A 411 -22.61 12.53 5.51
C GLN A 411 -23.50 11.92 4.40
N ASN A 412 -24.51 12.64 3.92
CA ASN A 412 -25.48 12.11 2.96
C ASN A 412 -25.33 12.69 1.55
N VAL A 413 -24.29 13.46 1.28
CA VAL A 413 -24.06 14.00 -0.06
C VAL A 413 -23.69 12.88 -1.04
N PRO A 414 -24.14 12.94 -2.30
CA PRO A 414 -23.79 11.93 -3.30
C PRO A 414 -22.37 12.10 -3.86
N ASN A 415 -21.89 13.34 -3.92
CA ASN A 415 -20.63 13.71 -4.54
C ASN A 415 -19.88 14.75 -3.70
N ALA A 416 -18.56 14.85 -3.91
CA ALA A 416 -17.72 15.87 -3.29
C ALA A 416 -16.53 16.22 -4.19
N LEU A 417 -16.13 17.50 -4.20
CA LEU A 417 -14.90 17.94 -4.84
C LEU A 417 -13.86 18.31 -3.80
N TYR A 418 -12.61 17.97 -4.10
CA TYR A 418 -11.44 18.32 -3.31
C TYR A 418 -10.50 19.18 -4.15
N LEU A 419 -10.12 20.34 -3.64
CA LEU A 419 -9.28 21.29 -4.35
C LEU A 419 -8.01 21.60 -3.56
N GLY A 420 -6.87 21.60 -4.23
CA GLY A 420 -5.57 21.97 -3.67
C GLY A 420 -4.68 22.62 -4.72
N ARG A 421 -3.58 23.26 -4.28
CA ARG A 421 -2.55 23.83 -5.16
C ARG A 421 -1.17 23.49 -4.66
N GLY A 422 -0.20 23.36 -5.59
CA GLY A 422 1.18 23.04 -5.25
C GLY A 422 1.24 21.76 -4.39
N TYR A 423 1.97 21.80 -3.31
CA TYR A 423 2.10 20.68 -2.35
C TYR A 423 0.77 20.14 -1.81
N ASN A 424 -0.29 20.95 -1.83
CA ASN A 424 -1.60 20.55 -1.32
C ASN A 424 -2.53 19.95 -2.39
N PHE A 425 -2.14 19.92 -3.66
CA PHE A 425 -2.90 19.18 -4.68
C PHE A 425 -2.87 17.66 -4.44
N PRO A 426 -1.71 17.02 -4.21
CA PRO A 426 -1.68 15.61 -3.81
C PRO A 426 -2.49 15.30 -2.55
N VAL A 427 -2.55 16.24 -1.59
CA VAL A 427 -3.36 16.09 -0.38
C VAL A 427 -4.86 16.12 -0.70
N ALA A 428 -5.29 16.96 -1.64
CA ALA A 428 -6.68 16.97 -2.11
C ALA A 428 -7.05 15.63 -2.79
N LEU A 429 -6.14 15.05 -3.59
CA LEU A 429 -6.31 13.71 -4.15
C LEU A 429 -6.44 12.65 -3.06
N GLU A 430 -5.58 12.70 -2.05
CA GLU A 430 -5.58 11.75 -0.93
C GLU A 430 -6.87 11.87 -0.10
N GLY A 431 -7.34 13.08 0.21
CA GLY A 431 -8.61 13.30 0.90
C GLY A 431 -9.81 12.75 0.12
N ALA A 432 -9.86 12.98 -1.19
CA ALA A 432 -10.87 12.42 -2.06
C ALA A 432 -10.82 10.89 -2.12
N LEU A 433 -9.61 10.31 -2.17
CA LEU A 433 -9.42 8.86 -2.13
C LEU A 433 -9.96 8.27 -0.81
N LYS A 434 -9.60 8.85 0.34
CA LYS A 434 -10.08 8.38 1.66
C LYS A 434 -11.60 8.42 1.73
N LEU A 435 -12.23 9.51 1.30
CA LEU A 435 -13.69 9.61 1.34
C LEU A 435 -14.35 8.53 0.48
N LYS A 436 -13.92 8.33 -0.76
CA LYS A 436 -14.53 7.33 -1.66
C LYS A 436 -14.33 5.89 -1.19
N GLU A 437 -13.15 5.56 -0.65
CA GLU A 437 -12.81 4.21 -0.20
C GLU A 437 -13.71 3.72 0.92
N ILE A 438 -13.97 4.55 1.93
CA ILE A 438 -14.61 4.11 3.17
C ILE A 438 -16.07 4.53 3.30
N SER A 439 -16.50 5.61 2.61
CA SER A 439 -17.90 6.12 2.69
C SER A 439 -18.73 5.79 1.46
N TYR A 440 -18.09 5.40 0.35
CA TYR A 440 -18.70 5.17 -0.96
C TYR A 440 -19.35 6.42 -1.58
N ILE A 441 -19.01 7.61 -1.10
CA ILE A 441 -19.33 8.88 -1.74
C ILE A 441 -18.38 9.08 -2.92
N HIS A 442 -18.91 9.43 -4.09
CA HIS A 442 -18.07 9.78 -5.23
C HIS A 442 -17.31 11.08 -4.93
N ALA A 443 -16.00 11.03 -4.83
CA ALA A 443 -15.16 12.17 -4.51
C ALA A 443 -13.98 12.26 -5.49
N GLU A 444 -13.68 13.47 -5.96
CA GLU A 444 -12.58 13.73 -6.88
C GLU A 444 -11.72 14.89 -6.41
N GLY A 445 -10.40 14.74 -6.60
CA GLY A 445 -9.42 15.79 -6.32
C GLY A 445 -8.94 16.46 -7.60
N TYR A 446 -8.80 17.79 -7.57
CA TYR A 446 -8.30 18.57 -8.70
C TYR A 446 -7.29 19.63 -8.25
N PRO A 447 -6.31 19.99 -9.11
CA PRO A 447 -5.61 21.26 -8.95
C PRO A 447 -6.66 22.39 -9.02
N ALA A 448 -6.71 23.26 -8.02
CA ALA A 448 -7.81 24.23 -7.90
C ALA A 448 -7.99 25.12 -9.14
N ALA A 449 -6.90 25.40 -9.88
CA ALA A 449 -6.99 26.15 -11.14
C ALA A 449 -7.67 25.38 -12.25
N GLU A 450 -7.49 24.05 -12.31
CA GLU A 450 -8.06 23.16 -13.34
C GLU A 450 -9.58 22.98 -13.18
N MET A 451 -10.14 23.34 -12.03
CA MET A 451 -11.57 23.37 -11.84
C MET A 451 -12.28 24.12 -12.97
N LYS A 452 -11.70 25.20 -13.49
CA LYS A 452 -12.25 26.03 -14.57
C LYS A 452 -12.38 25.32 -15.91
N HIS A 453 -11.64 24.24 -16.11
CA HIS A 453 -11.55 23.53 -17.38
C HIS A 453 -12.49 22.30 -17.45
N GLY A 454 -13.57 22.33 -16.67
CA GLY A 454 -14.61 21.29 -16.71
C GLY A 454 -15.32 21.09 -15.37
N PRO A 455 -14.62 20.72 -14.28
CA PRO A 455 -15.23 20.36 -12.99
C PRO A 455 -16.12 21.43 -12.38
N ILE A 456 -15.88 22.70 -12.69
CA ILE A 456 -16.70 23.83 -12.23
C ILE A 456 -18.19 23.72 -12.65
N ALA A 457 -18.48 22.97 -13.71
CA ALA A 457 -19.83 22.69 -14.17
C ALA A 457 -20.65 21.84 -13.18
N LEU A 458 -19.97 21.11 -12.29
CA LEU A 458 -20.59 20.25 -11.28
C LEU A 458 -20.97 21.01 -10.01
N ILE A 459 -20.51 22.26 -9.85
CA ILE A 459 -20.70 23.02 -8.61
C ILE A 459 -22.11 23.63 -8.58
N ASP A 460 -22.86 23.26 -7.56
CA ASP A 460 -24.18 23.76 -7.20
C ASP A 460 -24.34 23.90 -5.67
N GLU A 461 -25.56 24.14 -5.20
CA GLU A 461 -25.85 24.31 -3.77
C GLU A 461 -25.72 23.01 -2.94
N GLU A 462 -25.71 21.84 -3.58
CA GLU A 462 -25.65 20.52 -2.93
C GLU A 462 -24.24 19.93 -2.95
N MET A 463 -23.35 20.47 -3.80
CA MET A 463 -21.98 19.98 -3.96
C MET A 463 -21.05 20.58 -2.88
N PRO A 464 -20.57 19.79 -1.90
CA PRO A 464 -19.52 20.24 -1.02
C PRO A 464 -18.18 20.28 -1.74
N VAL A 465 -17.45 21.37 -1.54
CA VAL A 465 -16.11 21.59 -2.05
C VAL A 465 -15.13 21.72 -0.88
N PHE A 466 -14.32 20.70 -0.68
CA PHE A 466 -13.25 20.68 0.32
C PHE A 466 -12.02 21.35 -0.27
N ILE A 467 -11.54 22.43 0.35
CA ILE A 467 -10.43 23.22 -0.18
C ILE A 467 -9.28 23.21 0.81
N VAL A 468 -8.12 22.70 0.39
CA VAL A 468 -6.88 22.78 1.16
C VAL A 468 -6.23 24.13 0.86
N ALA A 469 -6.41 25.09 1.76
CA ALA A 469 -6.11 26.50 1.58
C ALA A 469 -5.28 27.11 2.72
N PRO A 470 -4.16 26.48 3.12
CA PRO A 470 -3.28 27.07 4.10
C PRO A 470 -2.58 28.31 3.53
N ARG A 471 -1.97 29.10 4.42
CA ARG A 471 -1.20 30.28 4.03
C ARG A 471 0.13 29.84 3.37
N ALA A 472 0.18 29.90 2.04
CA ALA A 472 1.29 29.44 1.21
C ALA A 472 1.54 30.40 0.04
N GLY A 473 2.55 30.16 -0.78
CA GLY A 473 2.89 31.01 -1.93
C GLY A 473 1.78 31.19 -2.96
N SER A 474 0.83 30.25 -3.04
CA SER A 474 -0.32 30.31 -3.94
C SER A 474 -1.62 30.85 -3.30
N TYR A 475 -1.55 31.43 -2.11
CA TYR A 475 -2.70 31.85 -1.30
C TYR A 475 -3.73 32.72 -2.05
N GLU A 476 -3.28 33.83 -2.67
CA GLU A 476 -4.17 34.74 -3.42
C GLU A 476 -4.91 34.03 -4.57
N LYS A 477 -4.29 33.01 -5.16
CA LYS A 477 -4.90 32.22 -6.23
C LYS A 477 -5.96 31.26 -5.68
N ILE A 478 -5.73 30.71 -4.50
CA ILE A 478 -6.73 29.89 -3.79
C ILE A 478 -7.94 30.73 -3.40
N VAL A 479 -7.74 31.93 -2.86
CA VAL A 479 -8.81 32.88 -2.54
C VAL A 479 -9.69 33.14 -3.77
N SER A 480 -9.08 33.38 -4.94
CA SER A 480 -9.80 33.56 -6.19
C SER A 480 -10.63 32.32 -6.58
N ASN A 481 -10.07 31.12 -6.41
CA ASN A 481 -10.80 29.88 -6.67
C ASN A 481 -11.98 29.69 -5.70
N ILE A 482 -11.83 30.05 -4.42
CA ILE A 482 -12.93 30.06 -3.44
C ILE A 482 -14.07 30.98 -3.87
N GLN A 483 -13.74 32.20 -4.35
CA GLN A 483 -14.73 33.13 -4.85
C GLN A 483 -15.52 32.59 -6.06
N GLU A 484 -14.84 31.85 -6.94
CA GLU A 484 -15.46 31.21 -8.11
C GLU A 484 -16.44 30.10 -7.71
N VAL A 485 -16.10 29.28 -6.70
CA VAL A 485 -16.98 28.27 -6.10
C VAL A 485 -18.19 28.95 -5.48
N LYS A 486 -17.94 29.97 -4.66
CA LYS A 486 -19.02 30.71 -3.95
C LYS A 486 -20.00 31.41 -4.89
N ALA A 487 -19.49 31.95 -6.02
CA ALA A 487 -20.32 32.57 -7.05
C ALA A 487 -21.35 31.58 -7.67
N ARG A 488 -21.12 30.28 -7.54
CA ARG A 488 -21.99 29.18 -7.98
C ARG A 488 -22.75 28.52 -6.83
N LYS A 489 -22.69 29.14 -5.65
CA LYS A 489 -23.37 28.71 -4.43
C LYS A 489 -22.85 27.38 -3.86
N GLY A 490 -21.68 26.89 -4.31
CA GLY A 490 -21.04 25.69 -3.78
C GLY A 490 -20.74 25.84 -2.29
N LYS A 491 -20.86 24.74 -1.54
CA LYS A 491 -20.60 24.69 -0.10
C LYS A 491 -19.11 24.50 0.13
N ILE A 492 -18.50 25.43 0.85
CA ILE A 492 -17.05 25.49 1.03
C ILE A 492 -16.66 25.02 2.42
N ILE A 493 -15.86 23.96 2.48
CA ILE A 493 -15.19 23.48 3.68
C ILE A 493 -13.70 23.70 3.49
N ALA A 494 -13.08 24.64 4.21
CA ALA A 494 -11.71 25.03 4.01
C ALA A 494 -10.80 24.57 5.15
N ILE A 495 -9.66 23.95 4.82
CA ILE A 495 -8.54 23.71 5.74
C ILE A 495 -7.62 24.94 5.62
N ILE A 496 -7.49 25.71 6.69
CA ILE A 496 -6.81 27.02 6.72
C ILE A 496 -5.75 27.07 7.82
N THR A 497 -4.77 27.93 7.66
CA THR A 497 -3.80 28.24 8.74
C THR A 497 -4.46 28.98 9.88
N GLU A 498 -4.11 28.69 11.12
CA GLU A 498 -4.60 29.39 12.31
C GLU A 498 -4.51 30.92 12.18
N GLY A 499 -5.59 31.61 12.57
CA GLY A 499 -5.70 33.06 12.50
C GLY A 499 -5.92 33.63 11.09
N GLU A 500 -6.18 32.77 10.10
CA GLU A 500 -6.61 33.21 8.77
C GLU A 500 -8.06 33.72 8.83
N ARG A 501 -8.30 34.93 8.29
CA ARG A 501 -9.61 35.60 8.41
C ARG A 501 -10.37 35.67 7.09
N GLN A 502 -9.69 35.96 6.00
CA GLN A 502 -10.32 36.23 4.71
C GLN A 502 -11.06 34.98 4.18
N ILE A 503 -10.45 33.82 4.21
CA ILE A 503 -11.09 32.56 3.80
C ILE A 503 -12.17 32.17 4.82
N LYS A 504 -11.91 32.38 6.12
CA LYS A 504 -12.88 32.08 7.18
C LYS A 504 -14.20 32.83 7.01
N GLU A 505 -14.18 34.08 6.51
CA GLU A 505 -15.38 34.84 6.22
C GLU A 505 -16.12 34.39 4.95
N MET A 506 -15.42 33.72 4.05
CA MET A 506 -15.99 33.23 2.78
C MET A 506 -16.48 31.78 2.85
N ALA A 507 -15.86 30.94 3.66
CA ALA A 507 -16.18 29.53 3.76
C ALA A 507 -17.44 29.27 4.60
N ASP A 508 -18.18 28.20 4.31
CA ASP A 508 -19.28 27.74 5.15
C ASP A 508 -18.77 27.09 6.44
N HIS A 509 -17.63 26.36 6.34
CA HIS A 509 -16.93 25.75 7.48
C HIS A 509 -15.42 25.85 7.31
N THR A 510 -14.70 25.98 8.42
CA THR A 510 -13.24 26.00 8.43
C THR A 510 -12.68 25.05 9.48
N ILE A 511 -11.54 24.41 9.15
CA ILE A 511 -10.74 23.64 10.08
C ILE A 511 -9.37 24.28 10.10
N GLU A 512 -8.95 24.77 11.26
CA GLU A 512 -7.70 25.49 11.42
C GLU A 512 -6.54 24.51 11.73
N ILE A 513 -5.40 24.75 11.10
CA ILE A 513 -4.15 23.97 11.32
C ILE A 513 -3.01 24.92 11.71
N PRO A 514 -2.01 24.44 12.46
CA PRO A 514 -0.81 25.20 12.75
C PRO A 514 -0.05 25.64 11.49
N ASP A 515 0.60 26.79 11.55
CA ASP A 515 1.48 27.28 10.48
C ASP A 515 2.73 26.42 10.35
N VAL A 516 3.10 26.06 9.10
CA VAL A 516 4.29 25.30 8.75
C VAL A 516 4.85 25.77 7.41
N ASP A 517 6.14 25.52 7.15
CA ASP A 517 6.73 25.76 5.83
C ASP A 517 5.93 25.02 4.74
N GLU A 518 5.79 25.64 3.57
CA GLU A 518 4.96 25.15 2.48
C GLU A 518 5.29 23.69 2.10
N CYS A 519 6.55 23.31 2.10
CA CYS A 519 7.00 21.96 1.76
C CYS A 519 6.62 20.89 2.81
N LEU A 520 6.28 21.27 4.05
CA LEU A 520 5.87 20.38 5.12
C LEU A 520 4.34 20.34 5.31
N MET A 521 3.59 21.22 4.63
CA MET A 521 2.13 21.29 4.73
C MET A 521 1.40 19.96 4.48
N PRO A 522 1.80 19.09 3.54
CA PRO A 522 1.14 17.81 3.35
C PRO A 522 1.04 16.94 4.61
N LEU A 523 2.02 17.04 5.52
CA LEU A 523 2.04 16.28 6.78
C LEU A 523 0.96 16.72 7.78
N VAL A 524 0.46 17.94 7.67
CA VAL A 524 -0.53 18.50 8.60
C VAL A 524 -1.91 18.67 7.94
N THR A 525 -1.97 19.01 6.65
CA THR A 525 -3.23 19.26 5.94
C THR A 525 -4.02 18.00 5.65
N CYS A 526 -3.39 16.82 5.59
CA CYS A 526 -4.08 15.55 5.38
C CYS A 526 -4.86 15.07 6.62
N ILE A 527 -4.46 15.46 7.83
CA ILE A 527 -5.04 14.96 9.09
C ILE A 527 -6.54 15.30 9.21
N PRO A 528 -6.99 16.56 9.01
CA PRO A 528 -8.41 16.89 9.04
C PRO A 528 -9.21 16.12 7.99
N LEU A 529 -8.64 15.88 6.80
CA LEU A 529 -9.33 15.17 5.72
C LEU A 529 -9.52 13.69 6.04
N GLN A 530 -8.54 13.05 6.72
CA GLN A 530 -8.66 11.69 7.21
C GLN A 530 -9.76 11.56 8.28
N LEU A 531 -9.78 12.45 9.28
CA LEU A 531 -10.81 12.49 10.32
C LEU A 531 -12.21 12.73 9.71
N LEU A 532 -12.32 13.63 8.75
CA LEU A 532 -13.57 13.95 8.08
C LEU A 532 -14.11 12.72 7.32
N SER A 533 -13.27 12.05 6.55
CA SER A 533 -13.64 10.84 5.83
C SER A 533 -14.08 9.73 6.78
N TYR A 534 -13.33 9.53 7.88
CA TYR A 534 -13.64 8.56 8.93
C TYR A 534 -15.02 8.83 9.54
N HIS A 535 -15.29 10.05 10.03
CA HIS A 535 -16.57 10.37 10.67
C HIS A 535 -17.76 10.26 9.71
N ILE A 536 -17.61 10.72 8.47
CA ILE A 536 -18.63 10.55 7.44
C ILE A 536 -18.96 9.06 7.25
N ALA A 537 -17.95 8.22 7.11
CA ALA A 537 -18.14 6.79 6.86
C ALA A 537 -18.80 6.07 8.06
N VAL A 538 -18.38 6.37 9.28
CA VAL A 538 -18.98 5.82 10.50
C VAL A 538 -20.46 6.23 10.62
N MET A 539 -20.80 7.50 10.39
CA MET A 539 -22.18 7.98 10.42
C MET A 539 -23.07 7.36 9.34
N ARG A 540 -22.48 6.94 8.23
CA ARG A 540 -23.15 6.17 7.16
C ARG A 540 -23.31 4.70 7.47
N GLY A 541 -22.76 4.21 8.59
CA GLY A 541 -22.77 2.79 8.96
C GLY A 541 -21.83 1.93 8.10
N CYS A 542 -20.81 2.53 7.48
CA CYS A 542 -19.83 1.80 6.68
C CYS A 542 -18.78 1.13 7.56
N ASN A 543 -18.26 -0.02 7.13
CA ASN A 543 -17.10 -0.65 7.77
C ASN A 543 -15.82 0.09 7.33
N VAL A 544 -15.26 0.92 8.20
CA VAL A 544 -14.09 1.75 7.90
C VAL A 544 -12.78 0.99 7.90
N ASP A 545 -12.70 -0.11 8.66
CA ASP A 545 -11.49 -0.95 8.73
C ASP A 545 -11.40 -1.90 7.53
N GLN A 546 -12.55 -2.40 7.07
CA GLN A 546 -12.66 -3.36 5.97
C GLN A 546 -13.77 -2.92 4.99
N PRO A 547 -13.53 -1.86 4.20
CA PRO A 547 -14.51 -1.44 3.20
C PRO A 547 -14.71 -2.51 2.13
N ARG A 548 -15.94 -2.55 1.57
CA ARG A 548 -16.29 -3.53 0.53
C ARG A 548 -15.37 -3.39 -0.69
N ASN A 549 -15.09 -4.51 -1.34
CA ASN A 549 -14.32 -4.59 -2.60
C ASN A 549 -12.87 -4.08 -2.51
N LEU A 550 -12.33 -3.89 -1.31
CA LEU A 550 -10.95 -3.48 -1.11
C LEU A 550 -10.18 -4.51 -0.29
N ALA A 551 -8.88 -4.60 -0.53
CA ALA A 551 -7.94 -5.37 0.27
C ALA A 551 -6.81 -4.46 0.76
N LYS A 552 -6.19 -4.78 1.90
CA LYS A 552 -5.08 -4.00 2.46
C LYS A 552 -3.86 -3.97 1.52
N SER A 553 -3.59 -5.08 0.86
CA SER A 553 -2.50 -5.21 -0.11
C SER A 553 -3.03 -5.89 -1.38
N VAL A 554 -2.78 -5.29 -2.53
CA VAL A 554 -3.13 -5.87 -3.84
C VAL A 554 -1.92 -6.68 -4.31
N THR A 555 -1.98 -7.98 -4.06
CA THR A 555 -0.91 -8.95 -4.33
C THR A 555 -1.13 -9.74 -5.62
N VAL A 556 -2.20 -9.41 -6.33
CA VAL A 556 -2.57 -9.97 -7.63
C VAL A 556 -2.77 -8.85 -8.64
N GLU A 557 -2.61 -9.16 -9.90
CA GLU A 557 -2.85 -8.26 -11.02
C GLU A 557 -4.34 -8.14 -11.38
#